data_65b49139283191ee4d960d71a2919ca2
#
_entry.id   65b49139283191ee4d960d71a2919ca2
#
_cell.length_a   1.000
_cell.length_b   1.000
_cell.length_c   1.000
_cell.angle_alpha   90.00
_cell.angle_beta   90.00
_cell.angle_gamma   90.00
#
_symmetry.space_group_name_H-M   'P 1'
#
loop_
_entity.id
_entity.type
_entity.pdbx_description
1 polymer ?
#
loop_
_entity_poly.entity_id
_entity_poly.type
_entity_poly.pdbx_seq_one_letter_code
_entity_poly.pdbx_strand_id
1 'polypeptide(L)'
;MPRRRALLLLLLLSMSSSSPTPASARSAFACAAGGSSSSLPFCRRSLPARSRARDLVSRLTRAEKVRLLVNNAAGVPRLGVGGYEWWSEALHGVSDTGPGVRFGGEFPGATAFPQVIGTAASLNASLWDLIGRAVSDEARAMYNGGRAGLTFWSPNVNIFRDPRWGRGQETPGEDPTISSRYAVSYVHGLQQQQPHGDLKLAACCKHFTAYDLDSWGPTDRYHFNAVVSLQDLEDTFNVPFRACVTHGRAAAVMCSYNQVNGVPTCADETFLRGTVRSRWGLDGYIVSDCDSVDVFFNDQHYTSTPEDAVAATMRAGLDLDCGPFLAVYGESAVAKRKIADADVDAALLNTVAVQMRLGMFDGEPAAGPYGHLGPRHVCTPAHQELALDAARQSVVLLKNIGQPPRGKHVGSSGGGVLPLRPAAHRVVAVVGPHADATVAMIGNYAGKPCRYTTPVQGVARYATRVVRQAGCADVACAGSQQPIAAAVDAARNADATVVVAGLDQKVEAEGLDRSGLMLPGRQAELISAVAMASKGPVVLVLMSGGPIDIAFAKNDPRIGAITVVGLPWTGLVVRPSLDVIFGHQ
;
A
#
# COMPACT_ATOMS: atom_id res chain seq x y z
N MET A 1 3.65 49.40 -4.96
CA MET A 1 4.23 49.25 -6.31
C MET A 1 5.71 49.04 -6.17
N PRO A 2 6.26 47.91 -6.62
CA PRO A 2 7.19 47.94 -7.75
C PRO A 2 6.92 46.80 -8.74
N ARG A 3 7.24 47.10 -9.98
CA ARG A 3 7.08 46.28 -11.18
C ARG A 3 8.12 45.13 -11.21
N ARG A 4 7.68 43.87 -11.38
CA ARG A 4 8.56 42.77 -11.77
C ARG A 4 8.55 42.64 -13.31
N ARG A 5 9.75 42.74 -13.88
CA ARG A 5 10.02 42.50 -15.30
C ARG A 5 9.98 41.00 -15.60
N ALA A 6 9.13 40.59 -16.52
CA ALA A 6 9.17 39.28 -17.13
C ALA A 6 10.33 39.18 -18.09
N LEU A 7 11.22 38.21 -17.92
CA LEU A 7 12.26 37.86 -18.90
C LEU A 7 11.73 36.70 -19.74
N LEU A 8 11.42 36.99 -21.00
CA LEU A 8 11.01 36.01 -22.01
C LEU A 8 12.28 35.35 -22.54
N LEU A 9 12.49 34.06 -22.24
CA LEU A 9 13.52 33.23 -22.87
C LEU A 9 12.86 32.44 -23.98
N LEU A 10 13.11 32.82 -25.24
CA LEU A 10 12.80 32.02 -26.43
C LEU A 10 13.78 30.84 -26.48
N LEU A 11 13.29 29.63 -26.24
CA LEU A 11 14.00 28.38 -26.53
C LEU A 11 13.52 27.87 -27.91
N LEU A 12 14.43 27.89 -28.86
CA LEU A 12 14.30 27.25 -30.16
C LEU A 12 14.11 25.74 -30.00
N LEU A 13 12.96 25.25 -30.42
CA LEU A 13 12.71 23.81 -30.57
C LEU A 13 13.49 23.29 -31.78
N SER A 14 14.62 22.65 -31.52
CA SER A 14 15.21 21.70 -32.48
C SER A 14 14.46 20.37 -32.34
N MET A 15 13.63 20.04 -33.32
CA MET A 15 13.07 18.71 -33.47
C MET A 15 14.19 17.72 -33.78
N SER A 16 14.79 17.12 -32.78
CA SER A 16 15.58 15.92 -32.95
C SER A 16 14.61 14.71 -32.97
N SER A 17 14.55 14.07 -34.13
CA SER A 17 13.92 12.77 -34.33
C SER A 17 14.59 11.76 -33.39
N SER A 18 14.01 11.52 -32.23
CA SER A 18 14.42 10.43 -31.35
C SER A 18 14.00 9.11 -31.98
N SER A 19 14.94 8.45 -32.63
CA SER A 19 14.82 7.01 -32.90
C SER A 19 14.47 6.29 -31.61
N PRO A 20 13.58 5.27 -31.62
CA PRO A 20 13.30 4.51 -30.43
C PRO A 20 14.59 3.87 -29.93
N THR A 21 15.05 4.27 -28.76
CA THR A 21 16.16 3.61 -28.07
C THR A 21 15.82 2.12 -27.98
N PRO A 22 16.71 1.22 -28.43
CA PRO A 22 16.48 -0.21 -28.24
C PRO A 22 16.25 -0.47 -26.75
N ALA A 23 15.27 -1.33 -26.45
CA ALA A 23 15.00 -1.78 -25.09
C ALA A 23 16.33 -2.07 -24.41
N SER A 24 16.63 -1.35 -23.33
CA SER A 24 17.87 -1.51 -22.57
C SER A 24 18.10 -2.99 -22.35
N ALA A 25 19.12 -3.54 -22.97
CA ALA A 25 19.52 -4.93 -22.75
C ALA A 25 19.68 -5.09 -21.25
N ARG A 26 18.93 -6.04 -20.65
CA ARG A 26 19.01 -6.35 -19.22
C ARG A 26 20.47 -6.52 -18.85
N SER A 27 20.98 -5.78 -17.88
CA SER A 27 22.34 -6.02 -17.38
C SER A 27 22.45 -7.48 -16.97
N ALA A 28 23.54 -8.14 -17.38
CA ALA A 28 23.76 -9.54 -17.04
C ALA A 28 23.60 -9.74 -15.52
N PHE A 29 22.88 -10.80 -15.12
CA PHE A 29 22.75 -11.10 -13.70
C PHE A 29 24.13 -11.36 -13.11
N ALA A 30 24.36 -10.88 -11.89
CA ALA A 30 25.59 -11.15 -11.18
C ALA A 30 25.83 -12.67 -11.07
N CYS A 31 27.05 -13.09 -11.24
CA CYS A 31 27.44 -14.50 -11.15
C CYS A 31 26.85 -15.43 -12.23
N ALA A 32 26.41 -14.90 -13.35
CA ALA A 32 26.05 -15.73 -14.50
C ALA A 32 27.24 -16.59 -14.96
N ALA A 33 26.96 -17.78 -15.48
CA ALA A 33 27.99 -18.70 -15.97
C ALA A 33 28.83 -18.04 -17.07
N GLY A 34 30.16 -18.11 -16.95
CA GLY A 34 31.12 -17.48 -17.87
C GLY A 34 31.33 -15.97 -17.64
N GLY A 35 30.64 -15.36 -16.68
CA GLY A 35 30.91 -13.98 -16.26
C GLY A 35 32.25 -13.83 -15.53
N SER A 36 32.86 -12.63 -15.63
CA SER A 36 34.18 -12.33 -15.05
C SER A 36 34.30 -12.59 -13.54
N SER A 37 33.19 -12.58 -12.82
CA SER A 37 33.12 -12.74 -11.38
C SER A 37 32.64 -14.13 -10.92
N SER A 38 32.29 -15.03 -11.84
CA SER A 38 31.67 -16.32 -11.52
C SER A 38 32.52 -17.22 -10.61
N SER A 39 33.84 -17.04 -10.59
CA SER A 39 34.79 -17.78 -9.72
C SER A 39 34.94 -17.17 -8.32
N LEU A 40 34.48 -15.94 -8.09
CA LEU A 40 34.67 -15.24 -6.82
C LEU A 40 33.82 -15.84 -5.70
N PRO A 41 34.30 -15.78 -4.43
CA PRO A 41 33.56 -16.36 -3.30
C PRO A 41 32.13 -15.85 -3.15
N PHE A 42 31.84 -14.60 -3.44
CA PHE A 42 30.48 -14.08 -3.35
C PHE A 42 29.49 -14.74 -4.35
N CYS A 43 30.00 -15.38 -5.42
CA CYS A 43 29.21 -16.17 -6.36
C CYS A 43 29.05 -17.65 -5.97
N ARG A 44 29.71 -18.12 -4.92
CA ARG A 44 29.63 -19.52 -4.50
C ARG A 44 28.40 -19.78 -3.63
N ARG A 45 27.37 -20.39 -4.19
CA ARG A 45 26.09 -20.70 -3.49
C ARG A 45 26.23 -21.62 -2.28
N SER A 46 27.31 -22.40 -2.21
CA SER A 46 27.61 -23.26 -1.06
C SER A 46 28.06 -22.48 0.20
N LEU A 47 28.42 -21.21 0.07
CA LEU A 47 28.78 -20.36 1.19
C LEU A 47 27.54 -19.67 1.78
N PRO A 48 27.49 -19.44 3.12
CA PRO A 48 26.41 -18.69 3.75
C PRO A 48 26.28 -17.29 3.17
N ALA A 49 25.04 -16.79 3.06
CA ALA A 49 24.73 -15.47 2.48
C ALA A 49 25.56 -14.33 3.09
N ARG A 50 25.72 -14.29 4.42
CA ARG A 50 26.56 -13.28 5.09
C ARG A 50 28.06 -13.40 4.76
N SER A 51 28.55 -14.60 4.50
CA SER A 51 29.94 -14.79 4.09
C SER A 51 30.15 -14.30 2.65
N ARG A 52 29.22 -14.57 1.76
CA ARG A 52 29.19 -14.06 0.39
C ARG A 52 29.12 -12.53 0.37
N ALA A 53 28.22 -11.97 1.19
CA ALA A 53 28.07 -10.51 1.32
C ALA A 53 29.36 -9.86 1.82
N ARG A 54 30.03 -10.43 2.82
CA ARG A 54 31.30 -9.92 3.33
C ARG A 54 32.39 -9.93 2.25
N ASP A 55 32.48 -10.98 1.44
CA ASP A 55 33.43 -11.03 0.34
C ASP A 55 33.17 -9.95 -0.70
N LEU A 56 31.90 -9.74 -1.09
CA LEU A 56 31.55 -8.67 -2.04
C LEU A 56 31.88 -7.28 -1.47
N VAL A 57 31.44 -6.98 -0.24
CA VAL A 57 31.68 -5.68 0.41
C VAL A 57 33.16 -5.37 0.56
N SER A 58 34.00 -6.37 0.88
CA SER A 58 35.46 -6.18 0.99
C SER A 58 36.14 -5.81 -0.35
N ARG A 59 35.47 -6.05 -1.48
CA ARG A 59 36.00 -5.75 -2.81
C ARG A 59 35.62 -4.37 -3.32
N LEU A 60 34.68 -3.70 -2.65
CA LEU A 60 34.16 -2.40 -3.06
C LEU A 60 35.11 -1.26 -2.64
N THR A 61 35.29 -0.29 -3.50
CA THR A 61 35.87 1.01 -3.14
C THR A 61 34.90 1.82 -2.29
N ARG A 62 35.40 2.82 -1.53
CA ARG A 62 34.52 3.70 -0.73
C ARG A 62 33.44 4.37 -1.58
N ALA A 63 33.80 4.91 -2.73
CA ALA A 63 32.85 5.55 -3.64
C ALA A 63 31.75 4.57 -4.12
N GLU A 64 32.10 3.32 -4.43
CA GLU A 64 31.12 2.28 -4.77
C GLU A 64 30.23 1.95 -3.58
N LYS A 65 30.78 1.82 -2.39
CA LYS A 65 30.05 1.52 -1.15
C LYS A 65 28.99 2.58 -0.86
N VAL A 66 29.34 3.85 -0.88
CA VAL A 66 28.43 4.96 -0.59
C VAL A 66 27.27 5.02 -1.61
N ARG A 67 27.54 4.74 -2.88
CA ARG A 67 26.53 4.70 -3.96
C ARG A 67 25.58 3.49 -3.87
N LEU A 68 25.89 2.51 -3.03
CA LEU A 68 25.01 1.36 -2.76
C LEU A 68 24.12 1.56 -1.52
N LEU A 69 24.30 2.65 -0.77
CA LEU A 69 23.48 2.95 0.43
C LEU A 69 22.12 3.60 0.12
N VAL A 70 21.74 3.69 -1.15
CA VAL A 70 20.52 4.40 -1.60
C VAL A 70 19.60 3.47 -2.40
N ASN A 71 18.30 3.82 -2.47
CA ASN A 71 17.30 2.96 -3.12
C ASN A 71 17.59 2.70 -4.60
N ASN A 72 18.08 3.69 -5.33
CA ASN A 72 18.52 3.55 -6.73
C ASN A 72 20.00 3.19 -6.82
N ALA A 73 20.39 2.10 -6.15
CA ALA A 73 21.76 1.67 -6.00
C ALA A 73 22.47 1.48 -7.35
N ALA A 74 23.62 2.14 -7.51
CA ALA A 74 24.42 2.02 -8.72
C ALA A 74 25.01 0.63 -8.88
N GLY A 75 25.24 0.17 -10.11
CA GLY A 75 25.96 -1.07 -10.35
C GLY A 75 27.46 -0.94 -10.09
N VAL A 76 28.13 -2.09 -10.00
CA VAL A 76 29.59 -2.21 -9.92
C VAL A 76 30.08 -3.04 -11.11
N PRO A 77 30.20 -2.44 -12.31
CA PRO A 77 30.44 -3.17 -13.57
C PRO A 77 31.72 -4.02 -13.54
N ARG A 78 32.80 -3.55 -12.88
CA ARG A 78 34.05 -4.32 -12.75
C ARG A 78 33.90 -5.63 -11.98
N LEU A 79 32.83 -5.76 -11.18
CA LEU A 79 32.48 -6.99 -10.43
C LEU A 79 31.27 -7.69 -11.06
N GLY A 80 30.78 -7.25 -12.22
CA GLY A 80 29.60 -7.81 -12.87
C GLY A 80 28.31 -7.63 -12.06
N VAL A 81 28.27 -6.65 -11.14
CA VAL A 81 27.08 -6.35 -10.32
C VAL A 81 26.29 -5.24 -10.99
N GLY A 82 25.06 -5.54 -11.38
CA GLY A 82 24.11 -4.56 -11.94
C GLY A 82 23.58 -3.59 -10.90
N GLY A 83 23.07 -2.44 -11.36
CA GLY A 83 22.29 -1.52 -10.52
C GLY A 83 20.99 -2.17 -10.05
N TYR A 84 20.48 -1.71 -8.91
CA TYR A 84 19.25 -2.23 -8.33
C TYR A 84 18.37 -1.13 -7.76
N GLU A 85 17.07 -1.19 -8.09
CA GLU A 85 16.07 -0.33 -7.47
C GLU A 85 15.37 -1.09 -6.35
N TRP A 86 15.49 -0.55 -5.13
CA TRP A 86 14.95 -1.17 -3.92
C TRP A 86 13.46 -0.87 -3.72
N TRP A 87 12.99 0.28 -4.22
CA TRP A 87 11.65 0.77 -3.92
C TRP A 87 10.60 0.12 -4.83
N SER A 88 9.96 -0.90 -4.32
CA SER A 88 8.72 -1.46 -4.87
C SER A 88 7.67 -1.57 -3.76
N GLU A 89 6.40 -1.50 -4.13
CA GLU A 89 5.28 -1.52 -3.19
C GLU A 89 4.28 -2.63 -3.52
N ALA A 90 3.68 -3.22 -2.47
CA ALA A 90 2.69 -4.28 -2.64
C ALA A 90 1.75 -4.40 -1.42
N LEU A 91 1.08 -3.33 -1.01
CA LEU A 91 0.17 -3.37 0.15
C LEU A 91 -1.02 -4.31 -0.09
N HIS A 92 -1.58 -4.32 -1.31
CA HIS A 92 -2.75 -5.12 -1.67
C HIS A 92 -2.72 -5.60 -3.14
N GLY A 93 -1.56 -5.97 -3.61
CA GLY A 93 -1.21 -6.35 -4.97
C GLY A 93 0.06 -5.62 -5.40
N VAL A 94 0.72 -6.08 -6.46
CA VAL A 94 1.91 -5.39 -7.00
C VAL A 94 1.50 -3.99 -7.44
N SER A 95 2.14 -2.96 -6.87
CA SER A 95 1.78 -1.55 -7.05
C SER A 95 2.51 -0.91 -8.24
N ASP A 96 1.89 0.16 -8.79
CA ASP A 96 2.50 1.07 -9.77
C ASP A 96 3.20 2.26 -9.09
N THR A 97 3.23 2.26 -7.75
CA THR A 97 3.90 3.29 -6.94
C THR A 97 5.37 2.93 -6.76
N GLY A 98 6.23 3.93 -6.93
CA GLY A 98 7.68 3.76 -6.87
C GLY A 98 8.29 3.28 -8.18
N PRO A 99 9.61 3.46 -8.34
CA PRO A 99 10.33 3.19 -9.60
C PRO A 99 10.65 1.70 -9.83
N GLY A 100 10.51 0.85 -8.80
CA GLY A 100 10.95 -0.54 -8.84
C GLY A 100 10.05 -1.48 -9.64
N VAL A 101 8.80 -1.08 -9.93
CA VAL A 101 7.85 -1.85 -10.74
C VAL A 101 7.51 -1.09 -12.02
N ARG A 102 7.37 -1.82 -13.13
CA ARG A 102 7.00 -1.26 -14.43
C ARG A 102 5.98 -2.14 -15.12
N PHE A 103 4.74 -1.69 -15.19
CA PHE A 103 3.70 -2.35 -15.97
C PHE A 103 3.86 -2.09 -17.47
N GLY A 104 3.44 -3.05 -18.29
CA GLY A 104 3.44 -2.95 -19.74
C GLY A 104 3.99 -4.20 -20.45
N GLY A 105 3.82 -4.28 -21.76
CA GLY A 105 4.19 -5.46 -22.54
C GLY A 105 3.45 -6.72 -22.06
N GLU A 106 4.18 -7.75 -21.73
CA GLU A 106 3.62 -9.03 -21.23
C GLU A 106 3.02 -8.94 -19.81
N PHE A 107 3.22 -7.81 -19.09
CA PHE A 107 2.70 -7.55 -17.74
C PHE A 107 1.86 -6.27 -17.71
N PRO A 108 0.68 -6.24 -18.37
CA PRO A 108 -0.16 -5.05 -18.46
C PRO A 108 -0.83 -4.68 -17.15
N GLY A 109 -0.91 -5.60 -16.20
CA GLY A 109 -1.53 -5.44 -14.89
C GLY A 109 -1.12 -6.54 -13.93
N ALA A 110 -1.63 -6.46 -12.71
CA ALA A 110 -1.50 -7.48 -11.67
C ALA A 110 -2.82 -7.65 -10.91
N THR A 111 -2.97 -8.74 -10.16
CA THR A 111 -4.14 -8.94 -9.32
C THR A 111 -4.14 -7.91 -8.20
N ALA A 112 -5.20 -7.12 -8.12
CA ALA A 112 -5.42 -6.20 -7.01
C ALA A 112 -6.46 -6.80 -6.05
N PHE A 113 -6.12 -6.78 -4.77
CA PHE A 113 -6.96 -7.20 -3.67
C PHE A 113 -7.63 -5.99 -3.02
N PRO A 114 -8.65 -6.17 -2.16
CA PRO A 114 -9.17 -5.08 -1.35
C PRO A 114 -8.04 -4.45 -0.52
N GLN A 115 -8.16 -3.14 -0.25
CA GLN A 115 -7.21 -2.40 0.57
C GLN A 115 -7.05 -3.07 1.95
N VAL A 116 -5.91 -2.86 2.58
CA VAL A 116 -5.51 -3.58 3.80
C VAL A 116 -6.57 -3.50 4.90
N ILE A 117 -7.16 -2.31 5.14
CA ILE A 117 -8.25 -2.14 6.12
C ILE A 117 -9.45 -3.05 5.84
N GLY A 118 -9.79 -3.25 4.56
CA GLY A 118 -10.87 -4.15 4.14
C GLY A 118 -10.49 -5.62 4.33
N THR A 119 -9.31 -6.05 3.87
CA THR A 119 -8.88 -7.44 4.05
C THR A 119 -8.68 -7.79 5.52
N ALA A 120 -8.22 -6.85 6.35
CA ALA A 120 -8.07 -7.03 7.79
C ALA A 120 -9.43 -7.24 8.49
N ALA A 121 -10.50 -6.58 8.01
CA ALA A 121 -11.86 -6.76 8.53
C ALA A 121 -12.39 -8.19 8.37
N SER A 122 -11.80 -9.01 7.50
CA SER A 122 -12.11 -10.45 7.40
C SER A 122 -11.74 -11.25 8.65
N LEU A 123 -10.81 -10.76 9.46
CA LEU A 123 -10.22 -11.45 10.62
C LEU A 123 -9.65 -12.85 10.28
N ASN A 124 -9.27 -13.07 9.00
CA ASN A 124 -8.84 -14.35 8.47
C ASN A 124 -7.34 -14.38 8.12
N ALA A 125 -6.54 -14.88 9.05
CA ALA A 125 -5.08 -14.98 8.90
C ALA A 125 -4.65 -15.84 7.69
N SER A 126 -5.41 -16.89 7.37
CA SER A 126 -5.12 -17.73 6.19
C SER A 126 -5.34 -16.95 4.89
N LEU A 127 -6.37 -16.11 4.83
CA LEU A 127 -6.61 -15.24 3.69
C LEU A 127 -5.45 -14.27 3.48
N TRP A 128 -4.94 -13.66 4.55
CA TRP A 128 -3.81 -12.71 4.47
C TRP A 128 -2.52 -13.37 3.98
N ASP A 129 -2.24 -14.62 4.42
CA ASP A 129 -1.12 -15.42 3.91
C ASP A 129 -1.31 -15.75 2.41
N LEU A 130 -2.50 -16.18 2.00
CA LEU A 130 -2.79 -16.51 0.60
C LEU A 130 -2.66 -15.27 -0.31
N ILE A 131 -3.11 -14.09 0.14
CA ILE A 131 -2.91 -12.83 -0.60
C ILE A 131 -1.41 -12.56 -0.75
N GLY A 132 -0.63 -12.65 0.33
CA GLY A 132 0.82 -12.49 0.28
C GLY A 132 1.49 -13.45 -0.70
N ARG A 133 1.05 -14.72 -0.77
CA ARG A 133 1.55 -15.72 -1.74
C ARG A 133 1.24 -15.35 -3.18
N ALA A 134 0.00 -14.94 -3.47
CA ALA A 134 -0.41 -14.54 -4.82
C ALA A 134 0.39 -13.32 -5.28
N VAL A 135 0.54 -12.31 -4.43
CA VAL A 135 1.37 -11.12 -4.70
C VAL A 135 2.83 -11.53 -4.95
N SER A 136 3.36 -12.45 -4.15
CA SER A 136 4.72 -12.95 -4.28
C SER A 136 4.96 -13.70 -5.60
N ASP A 137 3.98 -14.50 -6.05
CA ASP A 137 4.05 -15.20 -7.34
C ASP A 137 4.09 -14.21 -8.51
N GLU A 138 3.21 -13.21 -8.49
CA GLU A 138 3.12 -12.20 -9.54
C GLU A 138 4.35 -11.29 -9.57
N ALA A 139 4.82 -10.82 -8.40
CA ALA A 139 6.03 -10.01 -8.30
C ALA A 139 7.27 -10.76 -8.79
N ARG A 140 7.41 -12.05 -8.43
CA ARG A 140 8.53 -12.88 -8.88
C ARG A 140 8.45 -13.15 -10.39
N ALA A 141 7.26 -13.36 -10.95
CA ALA A 141 7.03 -13.47 -12.39
C ALA A 141 7.46 -12.18 -13.12
N MET A 142 7.08 -11.01 -12.57
CA MET A 142 7.47 -9.71 -13.11
C MET A 142 8.99 -9.47 -13.00
N TYR A 143 9.63 -9.90 -11.90
CA TYR A 143 11.10 -9.86 -11.77
C TYR A 143 11.77 -10.70 -12.86
N ASN A 144 11.32 -11.92 -13.08
CA ASN A 144 11.85 -12.79 -14.13
C ASN A 144 11.70 -12.16 -15.52
N GLY A 145 10.60 -11.42 -15.76
CA GLY A 145 10.37 -10.60 -16.96
C GLY A 145 11.09 -9.26 -16.99
N GLY A 146 11.90 -8.90 -15.95
CA GLY A 146 12.63 -7.62 -15.88
C GLY A 146 11.74 -6.40 -15.62
N ARG A 147 10.58 -6.60 -14.97
CA ARG A 147 9.58 -5.57 -14.72
C ARG A 147 9.40 -5.21 -13.24
N ALA A 148 10.03 -5.94 -12.33
CA ALA A 148 10.00 -5.65 -10.89
C ALA A 148 11.35 -5.94 -10.23
N GLY A 149 11.56 -5.40 -9.02
CA GLY A 149 12.57 -5.86 -8.06
C GLY A 149 12.08 -7.06 -7.25
N LEU A 150 12.80 -7.39 -6.19
CA LEU A 150 12.47 -8.46 -5.23
C LEU A 150 12.28 -7.93 -3.80
N THR A 151 12.41 -6.64 -3.59
CA THR A 151 12.23 -5.96 -2.32
C THR A 151 10.94 -5.14 -2.39
N PHE A 152 10.01 -5.42 -1.48
CA PHE A 152 8.70 -4.76 -1.43
C PHE A 152 8.49 -4.15 -0.06
N TRP A 153 8.29 -2.84 -0.01
CA TRP A 153 8.14 -2.12 1.25
C TRP A 153 6.70 -2.19 1.74
N SER A 154 6.35 -3.39 2.14
CA SER A 154 5.03 -3.82 2.61
C SER A 154 5.19 -4.95 3.63
N PRO A 155 4.27 -5.06 4.61
CA PRO A 155 3.04 -4.33 4.83
C PRO A 155 3.21 -3.01 5.60
N ASN A 156 2.20 -2.11 5.50
CA ASN A 156 2.02 -1.02 6.44
C ASN A 156 1.30 -1.56 7.68
N VAL A 157 1.93 -1.47 8.84
CA VAL A 157 1.41 -2.00 10.12
C VAL A 157 1.27 -0.92 11.19
N ASN A 158 1.25 0.34 10.79
CA ASN A 158 0.95 1.44 11.69
C ASN A 158 -0.42 1.25 12.34
N ILE A 159 -0.56 1.69 13.58
CA ILE A 159 -1.85 1.72 14.27
C ILE A 159 -2.68 2.89 13.74
N PHE A 160 -3.87 2.61 13.22
CA PHE A 160 -4.82 3.62 12.76
C PHE A 160 -5.47 4.29 13.98
N ARG A 161 -4.71 5.15 14.69
CA ARG A 161 -5.12 5.80 15.93
C ARG A 161 -6.05 6.99 15.66
N ASP A 162 -5.67 7.92 14.78
CA ASP A 162 -6.52 9.04 14.41
C ASP A 162 -7.45 8.64 13.24
N PRO A 163 -8.78 8.65 13.43
CA PRO A 163 -9.74 8.22 12.40
C PRO A 163 -9.78 9.14 11.16
N ARG A 164 -9.08 10.27 11.19
CA ARG A 164 -8.97 11.22 10.06
C ARG A 164 -7.73 10.99 9.20
N TRP A 165 -6.81 10.15 9.64
CA TRP A 165 -5.56 9.91 8.94
C TRP A 165 -5.80 9.32 7.53
N GLY A 166 -5.31 10.01 6.49
CA GLY A 166 -5.54 9.68 5.08
C GLY A 166 -4.91 8.35 4.64
N ARG A 167 -3.89 7.85 5.37
CA ARG A 167 -3.24 6.57 5.12
C ARG A 167 -3.77 5.42 6.00
N GLY A 168 -4.78 5.68 6.82
CA GLY A 168 -5.39 4.63 7.64
C GLY A 168 -5.88 3.43 6.84
N GLN A 169 -6.34 3.64 5.60
CA GLN A 169 -6.75 2.57 4.68
C GLN A 169 -5.65 1.55 4.36
N GLU A 170 -4.38 1.95 4.45
CA GLU A 170 -3.22 1.11 4.17
C GLU A 170 -2.89 0.14 5.30
N THR A 171 -3.55 0.28 6.46
CA THR A 171 -3.24 -0.44 7.70
C THR A 171 -4.32 -1.46 8.05
N PRO A 172 -4.01 -2.46 8.89
CA PRO A 172 -5.00 -3.41 9.38
C PRO A 172 -6.04 -2.82 10.34
N GLY A 173 -5.85 -1.57 10.81
CA GLY A 173 -6.75 -0.87 11.72
C GLY A 173 -6.12 -0.43 13.03
N GLU A 174 -6.96 -0.20 14.05
CA GLU A 174 -6.55 0.37 15.33
C GLU A 174 -6.06 -0.67 16.37
N ASP A 175 -6.41 -1.95 16.19
CA ASP A 175 -6.10 -3.01 17.14
C ASP A 175 -4.68 -3.56 16.95
N PRO A 176 -3.78 -3.48 17.96
CA PRO A 176 -2.41 -3.96 17.85
C PRO A 176 -2.31 -5.48 17.63
N THR A 177 -3.27 -6.27 18.13
CA THR A 177 -3.28 -7.72 17.97
C THR A 177 -3.65 -8.14 16.56
N ILE A 178 -4.66 -7.50 15.98
CA ILE A 178 -5.08 -7.73 14.59
C ILE A 178 -3.94 -7.30 13.66
N SER A 179 -3.36 -6.11 13.88
CA SER A 179 -2.23 -5.60 13.09
C SER A 179 -1.02 -6.52 13.17
N SER A 180 -0.73 -7.11 14.34
CA SER A 180 0.34 -8.10 14.52
C SER A 180 0.08 -9.38 13.74
N ARG A 181 -1.13 -9.92 13.82
CA ARG A 181 -1.49 -11.16 13.10
C ARG A 181 -1.46 -10.94 11.59
N TYR A 182 -1.96 -9.79 11.14
CA TYR A 182 -1.88 -9.39 9.73
C TYR A 182 -0.42 -9.33 9.26
N ALA A 183 0.43 -8.59 10.00
CA ALA A 183 1.85 -8.47 9.69
C ALA A 183 2.52 -9.83 9.50
N VAL A 184 2.36 -10.74 10.48
CA VAL A 184 2.97 -12.07 10.44
C VAL A 184 2.48 -12.87 9.25
N SER A 185 1.16 -12.94 9.03
CA SER A 185 0.56 -13.75 7.96
C SER A 185 0.95 -13.23 6.57
N TYR A 186 0.85 -11.92 6.37
CA TYR A 186 1.18 -11.32 5.08
C TYR A 186 2.67 -11.44 4.74
N VAL A 187 3.56 -11.22 5.73
CA VAL A 187 5.02 -11.39 5.56
C VAL A 187 5.36 -12.85 5.25
N HIS A 188 4.76 -13.82 5.92
CA HIS A 188 4.95 -15.24 5.60
C HIS A 188 4.56 -15.55 4.15
N GLY A 189 3.41 -15.06 3.71
CA GLY A 189 2.94 -15.22 2.34
C GLY A 189 3.88 -14.58 1.32
N LEU A 190 4.34 -13.34 1.57
CA LEU A 190 5.28 -12.64 0.68
C LEU A 190 6.63 -13.33 0.61
N GLN A 191 7.24 -13.61 1.75
CA GLN A 191 8.63 -14.07 1.80
C GLN A 191 8.77 -15.56 1.49
N GLN A 192 7.78 -16.39 1.86
CA GLN A 192 7.84 -17.85 1.73
C GLN A 192 9.24 -18.39 2.09
N GLN A 193 9.77 -17.92 3.22
CA GLN A 193 11.14 -18.17 3.64
C GLN A 193 11.42 -19.68 3.73
N GLN A 194 12.48 -20.11 3.05
CA GLN A 194 12.93 -21.49 3.07
C GLN A 194 13.71 -21.81 4.37
N PRO A 195 13.84 -23.09 4.75
CA PRO A 195 14.57 -23.48 5.97
C PRO A 195 16.03 -22.97 6.02
N HIS A 196 16.68 -22.81 4.86
CA HIS A 196 18.05 -22.29 4.76
C HIS A 196 18.13 -20.76 4.77
N GLY A 197 17.00 -20.06 4.92
CA GLY A 197 16.92 -18.60 5.00
C GLY A 197 16.73 -17.88 3.67
N ASP A 198 16.64 -18.61 2.55
CA ASP A 198 16.34 -18.03 1.24
C ASP A 198 14.93 -17.45 1.21
N LEU A 199 14.78 -16.36 0.47
CA LEU A 199 13.55 -15.59 0.37
C LEU A 199 13.00 -15.60 -1.06
N LYS A 200 11.68 -15.70 -1.18
CA LYS A 200 11.02 -15.47 -2.47
C LYS A 200 10.94 -13.99 -2.79
N LEU A 201 10.48 -13.18 -1.85
CA LEU A 201 10.56 -11.71 -1.82
C LEU A 201 11.09 -11.25 -0.47
N ALA A 202 11.54 -10.01 -0.37
CA ALA A 202 11.84 -9.36 0.90
C ALA A 202 10.72 -8.40 1.27
N ALA A 203 10.07 -8.65 2.40
CA ALA A 203 9.05 -7.78 2.99
C ALA A 203 9.70 -6.72 3.91
N CYS A 204 9.07 -5.54 3.99
CA CYS A 204 9.49 -4.46 4.87
C CYS A 204 8.28 -3.92 5.63
N CYS A 205 8.24 -4.08 6.96
CA CYS A 205 7.19 -3.49 7.77
C CYS A 205 7.43 -2.00 7.98
N LYS A 206 6.39 -1.20 7.77
CA LYS A 206 6.47 0.26 7.78
C LYS A 206 5.25 0.87 8.47
N HIS A 207 5.35 2.12 8.94
CA HIS A 207 6.52 3.00 9.09
C HIS A 207 6.84 3.10 10.59
N PHE A 208 8.00 2.68 11.01
CA PHE A 208 8.39 2.57 12.41
C PHE A 208 8.84 3.93 12.95
N THR A 209 8.13 4.62 13.85
CA THR A 209 6.96 4.19 14.64
C THR A 209 6.09 5.40 15.03
N ALA A 210 4.89 5.15 15.59
CA ALA A 210 3.93 6.18 16.04
C ALA A 210 3.61 7.22 14.95
N TYR A 211 3.40 6.75 13.72
CA TYR A 211 3.08 7.56 12.56
C TYR A 211 1.61 7.36 12.17
N ASP A 212 0.78 8.38 12.41
CA ASP A 212 -0.66 8.37 12.19
C ASP A 212 -1.21 9.76 11.81
N LEU A 213 -0.35 10.62 11.23
CA LEU A 213 -0.69 11.94 10.75
C LEU A 213 0.12 12.27 9.49
N ASP A 214 -0.58 12.74 8.44
CA ASP A 214 0.06 13.25 7.23
C ASP A 214 -0.06 14.76 7.12
N SER A 215 -1.22 15.35 7.46
CA SER A 215 -1.45 16.79 7.33
C SER A 215 -2.62 17.25 8.20
N TRP A 216 -2.34 18.01 9.25
CA TRP A 216 -3.35 18.57 10.14
C TRP A 216 -3.06 20.02 10.51
N GLY A 217 -3.86 20.96 10.01
CA GLY A 217 -3.64 22.39 10.24
C GLY A 217 -2.26 22.84 9.75
N PRO A 218 -1.42 23.43 10.61
CA PRO A 218 -0.06 23.83 10.23
C PRO A 218 0.95 22.68 10.30
N THR A 219 0.57 21.51 10.81
CA THR A 219 1.48 20.38 11.03
C THR A 219 1.32 19.37 9.91
N ASP A 220 2.40 19.07 9.21
CA ASP A 220 2.50 17.98 8.26
C ASP A 220 3.33 16.82 8.85
N ARG A 221 3.41 15.72 8.11
CA ARG A 221 4.13 14.51 8.51
C ARG A 221 5.62 14.74 8.76
N TYR A 222 6.23 15.74 8.14
CA TYR A 222 7.64 16.08 8.30
C TYR A 222 7.92 16.83 9.60
N HIS A 223 6.94 17.61 10.08
CA HIS A 223 7.02 18.39 11.31
C HIS A 223 6.28 17.76 12.50
N PHE A 224 5.64 16.60 12.27
CA PHE A 224 4.91 15.91 13.33
C PHE A 224 5.87 15.32 14.37
N ASN A 225 5.66 15.69 15.64
CA ASN A 225 6.35 15.11 16.79
C ASN A 225 5.34 14.36 17.66
N ALA A 226 5.33 13.05 17.57
CA ALA A 226 4.47 12.19 18.38
C ALA A 226 4.96 12.18 19.84
N VAL A 227 4.19 12.78 20.75
CA VAL A 227 4.46 12.73 22.20
C VAL A 227 3.80 11.47 22.77
N VAL A 228 4.59 10.44 23.03
CA VAL A 228 4.12 9.11 23.38
C VAL A 228 4.81 8.60 24.64
N SER A 229 4.04 8.03 25.58
CA SER A 229 4.60 7.36 26.75
C SER A 229 5.32 6.06 26.35
N LEU A 230 6.30 5.63 27.15
CA LEU A 230 6.95 4.32 26.94
C LEU A 230 5.95 3.18 26.99
N GLN A 231 4.94 3.26 27.85
CA GLN A 231 3.89 2.25 27.94
C GLN A 231 3.10 2.17 26.64
N ASP A 232 2.64 3.30 26.11
CA ASP A 232 1.85 3.32 24.87
C ASP A 232 2.68 2.86 23.65
N LEU A 233 3.98 3.20 23.64
CA LEU A 233 4.91 2.63 22.64
C LEU A 233 4.97 1.11 22.69
N GLU A 234 5.16 0.52 23.89
CA GLU A 234 5.34 -0.93 24.05
C GLU A 234 4.03 -1.72 23.93
N ASP A 235 2.90 -1.15 24.37
CA ASP A 235 1.60 -1.83 24.43
C ASP A 235 0.76 -1.62 23.16
N THR A 236 1.10 -0.59 22.35
CA THR A 236 0.31 -0.21 21.18
C THR A 236 1.17 -0.10 19.91
N PHE A 237 1.99 0.95 19.79
CA PHE A 237 2.63 1.30 18.51
C PHE A 237 3.69 0.29 18.06
N ASN A 238 4.48 -0.25 18.99
CA ASN A 238 5.57 -1.18 18.69
C ASN A 238 5.10 -2.64 18.55
N VAL A 239 3.89 -2.98 19.02
CA VAL A 239 3.39 -4.37 19.05
C VAL A 239 3.39 -5.02 17.65
N PRO A 240 2.82 -4.41 16.59
CA PRO A 240 2.81 -5.01 15.26
C PRO A 240 4.21 -5.10 14.64
N PHE A 241 5.08 -4.11 14.87
CA PHE A 241 6.46 -4.15 14.39
C PHE A 241 7.28 -5.25 15.07
N ARG A 242 7.13 -5.40 16.39
CA ARG A 242 7.75 -6.51 17.12
C ARG A 242 7.30 -7.84 16.55
N ALA A 243 6.01 -8.04 16.35
CA ALA A 243 5.46 -9.27 15.75
C ALA A 243 6.00 -9.50 14.33
N CYS A 244 6.04 -8.45 13.53
CA CYS A 244 6.60 -8.49 12.17
C CYS A 244 8.04 -9.01 12.15
N VAL A 245 8.89 -8.49 13.03
CA VAL A 245 10.32 -8.89 13.10
C VAL A 245 10.48 -10.27 13.74
N THR A 246 9.87 -10.49 14.92
CA THR A 246 10.15 -11.70 15.72
C THR A 246 9.42 -12.95 15.22
N HIS A 247 8.19 -12.80 14.76
CA HIS A 247 7.35 -13.90 14.28
C HIS A 247 7.23 -13.92 12.76
N GLY A 248 7.00 -12.75 12.12
CA GLY A 248 6.96 -12.64 10.65
C GLY A 248 8.33 -12.83 10.00
N ARG A 249 9.43 -12.57 10.74
CA ARG A 249 10.82 -12.66 10.26
C ARG A 249 11.03 -11.78 9.02
N ALA A 250 10.43 -10.60 9.01
CA ALA A 250 10.55 -9.64 7.92
C ALA A 250 12.02 -9.33 7.61
N ALA A 251 12.33 -9.21 6.34
CA ALA A 251 13.68 -8.90 5.86
C ALA A 251 14.07 -7.43 6.05
N ALA A 252 13.09 -6.55 6.35
CA ALA A 252 13.36 -5.14 6.58
C ALA A 252 12.32 -4.48 7.50
N VAL A 253 12.72 -3.33 8.05
CA VAL A 253 11.87 -2.36 8.73
C VAL A 253 12.19 -0.97 8.18
N MET A 254 11.16 -0.15 7.96
CA MET A 254 11.31 1.23 7.50
C MET A 254 11.01 2.19 8.63
N CYS A 255 11.94 3.11 8.95
CA CYS A 255 11.69 4.20 9.88
C CYS A 255 10.84 5.30 9.21
N SER A 256 10.07 6.03 10.01
CA SER A 256 9.07 7.00 9.54
C SER A 256 9.62 8.44 9.45
N TYR A 257 8.83 9.35 8.87
CA TYR A 257 9.18 10.78 8.76
C TYR A 257 9.19 11.52 10.09
N ASN A 258 8.24 11.18 10.98
CA ASN A 258 7.96 11.94 12.18
C ASN A 258 9.06 11.79 13.24
N GLN A 259 9.03 12.72 14.18
CA GLN A 259 9.73 12.56 15.45
C GLN A 259 8.86 11.78 16.45
N VAL A 260 9.53 11.14 17.39
CA VAL A 260 8.91 10.60 18.61
C VAL A 260 9.64 11.21 19.80
N ASN A 261 8.89 11.93 20.65
CA ASN A 261 9.42 12.63 21.81
C ASN A 261 10.63 13.54 21.47
N GLY A 262 10.58 14.18 20.32
CA GLY A 262 11.60 15.14 19.86
C GLY A 262 12.78 14.52 19.12
N VAL A 263 12.81 13.20 18.89
CA VAL A 263 13.89 12.53 18.14
C VAL A 263 13.32 11.98 16.82
N PRO A 264 13.93 12.31 15.66
CA PRO A 264 13.55 11.72 14.38
C PRO A 264 13.71 10.21 14.41
N THR A 265 12.71 9.45 13.98
CA THR A 265 12.75 7.99 14.09
C THR A 265 13.91 7.37 13.33
N CYS A 266 14.32 7.97 12.19
CA CYS A 266 15.46 7.51 11.39
C CYS A 266 16.83 7.91 11.98
N ALA A 267 16.86 8.70 13.06
CA ALA A 267 18.06 9.07 13.81
C ALA A 267 18.06 8.55 15.26
N ASP A 268 17.06 7.75 15.64
CA ASP A 268 16.93 7.23 17.01
C ASP A 268 17.67 5.90 17.18
N GLU A 269 18.84 5.97 17.83
CA GLU A 269 19.66 4.78 18.11
C GLU A 269 18.96 3.79 19.04
N THR A 270 18.15 4.25 19.99
CA THR A 270 17.38 3.41 20.91
C THR A 270 16.35 2.58 20.14
N PHE A 271 15.72 3.20 19.15
CA PHE A 271 14.73 2.52 18.31
C PHE A 271 15.37 1.57 17.32
N LEU A 272 16.25 2.06 16.45
CA LEU A 272 16.74 1.26 15.33
C LEU A 272 17.75 0.20 15.79
N ARG A 273 18.83 0.63 16.46
CA ARG A 273 19.88 -0.28 16.91
C ARG A 273 19.46 -1.06 18.16
N GLY A 274 18.95 -0.36 19.17
CA GLY A 274 18.60 -0.93 20.47
C GLY A 274 17.41 -1.86 20.38
N THR A 275 16.31 -1.39 19.80
CA THR A 275 15.04 -2.13 19.77
C THR A 275 14.94 -3.06 18.56
N VAL A 276 14.97 -2.53 17.34
CA VAL A 276 14.74 -3.32 16.13
C VAL A 276 15.87 -4.32 15.89
N ARG A 277 17.12 -3.86 15.92
CA ARG A 277 18.26 -4.72 15.60
C ARG A 277 18.61 -5.65 16.76
N SER A 278 18.76 -5.13 17.98
CA SER A 278 19.27 -5.91 19.12
C SER A 278 18.18 -6.66 19.86
N ARG A 279 17.12 -5.97 20.35
CA ARG A 279 16.10 -6.58 21.19
C ARG A 279 15.16 -7.52 20.41
N TRP A 280 14.74 -7.13 19.20
CA TRP A 280 13.89 -7.95 18.35
C TRP A 280 14.66 -8.86 17.40
N GLY A 281 15.94 -8.62 17.18
CA GLY A 281 16.83 -9.49 16.41
C GLY A 281 16.59 -9.47 14.91
N LEU A 282 16.36 -8.28 14.31
CA LEU A 282 16.18 -8.16 12.87
C LEU A 282 17.39 -8.73 12.11
N ASP A 283 17.18 -9.81 11.36
CA ASP A 283 18.13 -10.37 10.41
C ASP A 283 17.81 -9.89 8.99
N GLY A 284 18.12 -8.61 8.75
CA GLY A 284 17.78 -7.91 7.52
C GLY A 284 18.32 -6.49 7.53
N TYR A 285 17.68 -5.58 6.81
CA TYR A 285 18.07 -4.17 6.73
C TYR A 285 17.04 -3.23 7.31
N ILE A 286 17.50 -2.05 7.73
CA ILE A 286 16.67 -0.92 8.12
C ILE A 286 16.77 0.13 7.00
N VAL A 287 15.63 0.58 6.49
CA VAL A 287 15.55 1.59 5.44
C VAL A 287 14.82 2.83 5.96
N SER A 288 15.20 4.02 5.48
CA SER A 288 14.44 5.25 5.72
C SER A 288 13.17 5.28 4.87
N ASP A 289 12.11 5.93 5.36
CA ASP A 289 11.08 6.43 4.45
C ASP A 289 11.71 7.45 3.48
N CYS A 290 11.11 7.63 2.31
CA CYS A 290 11.76 8.33 1.22
C CYS A 290 12.07 9.79 1.58
N ASP A 291 13.33 10.16 1.44
CA ASP A 291 13.91 11.46 1.83
C ASP A 291 13.89 11.75 3.34
N SER A 292 13.59 10.77 4.23
CA SER A 292 13.54 11.07 5.69
C SER A 292 14.85 11.58 6.27
N VAL A 293 16.01 11.22 5.70
CA VAL A 293 17.30 11.75 6.14
C VAL A 293 17.44 13.22 5.76
N ASP A 294 16.96 13.61 4.58
CA ASP A 294 16.88 15.00 4.14
C ASP A 294 15.89 15.80 5.01
N VAL A 295 14.70 15.21 5.27
CA VAL A 295 13.65 15.81 6.11
C VAL A 295 14.17 16.17 7.50
N PHE A 296 14.82 15.26 8.22
CA PHE A 296 15.26 15.62 9.56
C PHE A 296 16.43 16.60 9.59
N PHE A 297 17.16 16.74 8.48
CA PHE A 297 18.18 17.78 8.32
C PHE A 297 17.57 19.12 7.89
N ASN A 298 16.83 19.16 6.77
CA ASN A 298 16.35 20.40 6.15
C ASN A 298 15.04 20.94 6.74
N ASP A 299 14.08 20.07 7.12
CA ASP A 299 12.79 20.52 7.64
C ASP A 299 12.76 20.55 9.16
N GLN A 300 13.25 19.49 9.83
CA GLN A 300 13.26 19.40 11.30
C GLN A 300 14.47 20.08 11.94
N HIS A 301 15.51 20.43 11.18
CA HIS A 301 16.75 21.06 11.67
C HIS A 301 17.40 20.32 12.86
N TYR A 302 17.30 18.98 12.85
CA TYR A 302 17.79 18.14 13.96
C TYR A 302 19.32 18.11 14.04
N THR A 303 20.02 18.31 12.92
CA THR A 303 21.49 18.35 12.87
C THR A 303 21.99 19.63 12.19
N SER A 304 23.21 20.04 12.55
CA SER A 304 23.77 21.31 12.07
C SER A 304 24.43 21.22 10.69
N THR A 305 24.85 20.03 10.27
CA THR A 305 25.47 19.80 8.96
C THR A 305 24.92 18.51 8.33
N PRO A 306 24.94 18.40 7.00
CA PRO A 306 24.46 17.17 6.35
C PRO A 306 25.32 15.95 6.73
N GLU A 307 26.62 16.12 7.00
CA GLU A 307 27.46 15.02 7.45
C GLU A 307 27.12 14.59 8.88
N ASP A 308 26.62 15.49 9.72
CA ASP A 308 26.09 15.13 11.05
C ASP A 308 24.78 14.34 10.91
N ALA A 309 23.95 14.64 9.91
CA ALA A 309 22.76 13.86 9.61
C ALA A 309 23.12 12.44 9.14
N VAL A 310 24.09 12.31 8.23
CA VAL A 310 24.64 10.98 7.85
C VAL A 310 25.13 10.24 9.09
N ALA A 311 25.86 10.91 9.98
CA ALA A 311 26.39 10.28 11.19
C ALA A 311 25.29 9.86 12.17
N ALA A 312 24.28 10.68 12.36
CA ALA A 312 23.15 10.37 13.24
C ALA A 312 22.40 9.13 12.76
N THR A 313 22.03 9.08 11.49
CA THR A 313 21.25 7.96 10.95
C THR A 313 22.06 6.66 10.87
N MET A 314 23.34 6.71 10.46
CA MET A 314 24.22 5.54 10.41
C MET A 314 24.50 4.95 11.80
N ARG A 315 24.72 5.81 12.82
CA ARG A 315 24.86 5.37 14.21
C ARG A 315 23.57 4.80 14.78
N ALA A 316 22.45 5.37 14.41
CA ALA A 316 21.14 4.81 14.76
C ALA A 316 20.93 3.40 14.19
N GLY A 317 21.63 3.03 13.12
CA GLY A 317 21.60 1.68 12.54
C GLY A 317 20.83 1.59 11.22
N LEU A 318 20.65 2.71 10.52
CA LEU A 318 20.12 2.73 9.15
C LEU A 318 21.10 2.03 8.20
N ASP A 319 20.60 1.20 7.30
CA ASP A 319 21.38 0.47 6.31
C ASP A 319 21.15 0.97 4.88
N LEU A 320 20.01 1.57 4.60
CA LEU A 320 19.59 1.99 3.27
C LEU A 320 18.79 3.30 3.36
N ASP A 321 19.10 4.25 2.52
CA ASP A 321 18.38 5.52 2.39
C ASP A 321 17.42 5.44 1.18
N CYS A 322 16.13 5.67 1.38
CA CYS A 322 15.24 5.99 0.27
C CYS A 322 15.41 7.48 -0.05
N GLY A 323 16.20 7.77 -1.05
CA GLY A 323 16.62 9.11 -1.43
C GLY A 323 18.11 9.17 -1.70
N PRO A 324 18.64 10.30 -2.16
CA PRO A 324 20.04 10.43 -2.55
C PRO A 324 20.98 10.86 -1.42
N PHE A 325 20.47 11.16 -0.21
CA PHE A 325 21.22 11.90 0.82
C PHE A 325 22.53 11.19 1.22
N LEU A 326 22.47 9.88 1.49
CA LEU A 326 23.67 9.12 1.84
C LEU A 326 24.67 9.02 0.68
N ALA A 327 24.22 8.98 -0.56
CA ALA A 327 25.11 8.97 -1.73
C ALA A 327 25.80 10.32 -1.94
N VAL A 328 25.10 11.44 -1.59
CA VAL A 328 25.62 12.79 -1.76
C VAL A 328 26.64 13.15 -0.66
N TYR A 329 26.33 12.85 0.59
CA TYR A 329 27.12 13.33 1.73
C TYR A 329 27.96 12.26 2.43
N GLY A 330 27.77 10.98 2.10
CA GLY A 330 28.43 9.86 2.78
C GLY A 330 29.96 9.88 2.66
N GLU A 331 30.52 10.13 1.46
CA GLU A 331 31.98 10.23 1.30
C GLU A 331 32.57 11.40 2.12
N SER A 332 31.89 12.55 2.14
CA SER A 332 32.30 13.71 2.95
C SER A 332 32.21 13.39 4.45
N ALA A 333 31.18 12.68 4.89
CA ALA A 333 31.04 12.27 6.30
C ALA A 333 32.20 11.36 6.75
N VAL A 334 32.63 10.40 5.90
CA VAL A 334 33.82 9.57 6.17
C VAL A 334 35.09 10.42 6.17
N ALA A 335 35.27 11.30 5.19
CA ALA A 335 36.46 12.16 5.10
C ALA A 335 36.58 13.11 6.32
N LYS A 336 35.47 13.62 6.83
CA LYS A 336 35.39 14.44 8.03
C LYS A 336 35.42 13.62 9.34
N ARG A 337 35.56 12.30 9.25
CA ARG A 337 35.58 11.38 10.41
C ARG A 337 34.31 11.44 11.27
N LYS A 338 33.16 11.78 10.66
CA LYS A 338 31.85 11.74 11.32
C LYS A 338 31.35 10.30 11.46
N ILE A 339 31.68 9.44 10.48
CA ILE A 339 31.52 7.98 10.48
C ILE A 339 32.82 7.31 10.03
N ALA A 340 32.95 6.01 10.29
CA ALA A 340 34.05 5.18 9.80
C ALA A 340 33.65 4.38 8.54
N ASP A 341 34.62 3.94 7.75
CA ASP A 341 34.38 2.99 6.66
C ASP A 341 33.68 1.70 7.17
N ALA A 342 33.97 1.28 8.41
CA ALA A 342 33.34 0.13 9.04
C ALA A 342 31.82 0.29 9.25
N ASP A 343 31.33 1.51 9.47
CA ASP A 343 29.87 1.77 9.59
C ASP A 343 29.17 1.56 8.25
N VAL A 344 29.80 2.02 7.15
CA VAL A 344 29.33 1.80 5.78
C VAL A 344 29.35 0.30 5.44
N ASP A 345 30.42 -0.40 5.82
CA ASP A 345 30.56 -1.86 5.60
C ASP A 345 29.47 -2.64 6.34
N ALA A 346 29.16 -2.26 7.57
CA ALA A 346 28.12 -2.90 8.37
C ALA A 346 26.72 -2.74 7.73
N ALA A 347 26.38 -1.55 7.25
CA ALA A 347 25.13 -1.29 6.55
C ALA A 347 25.01 -2.12 5.25
N LEU A 348 26.08 -2.11 4.43
CA LEU A 348 26.11 -2.89 3.19
C LEU A 348 26.08 -4.40 3.45
N LEU A 349 26.67 -4.87 4.53
CA LEU A 349 26.60 -6.29 4.89
C LEU A 349 25.16 -6.74 5.11
N ASN A 350 24.31 -5.89 5.70
CA ASN A 350 22.90 -6.20 5.93
C ASN A 350 22.09 -6.18 4.63
N THR A 351 22.24 -5.15 3.80
CA THR A 351 21.51 -5.04 2.53
C THR A 351 21.94 -6.12 1.53
N VAL A 352 23.24 -6.32 1.33
CA VAL A 352 23.76 -7.33 0.40
C VAL A 352 23.43 -8.76 0.87
N ALA A 353 23.42 -9.04 2.18
CA ALA A 353 23.00 -10.35 2.68
C ALA A 353 21.55 -10.67 2.31
N VAL A 354 20.64 -9.70 2.35
CA VAL A 354 19.26 -9.89 1.89
C VAL A 354 19.20 -10.13 0.38
N GLN A 355 19.96 -9.38 -0.43
CA GLN A 355 20.06 -9.65 -1.87
C GLN A 355 20.60 -11.06 -2.18
N MET A 356 21.57 -11.58 -1.38
CA MET A 356 22.05 -12.96 -1.49
C MET A 356 20.94 -13.97 -1.19
N ARG A 357 20.16 -13.74 -0.12
CA ARG A 357 19.00 -14.58 0.26
C ARG A 357 17.88 -14.58 -0.79
N LEU A 358 17.75 -13.52 -1.56
CA LEU A 358 16.82 -13.40 -2.69
C LEU A 358 17.30 -14.13 -3.95
N GLY A 359 18.54 -14.66 -3.95
CA GLY A 359 19.15 -15.32 -5.10
C GLY A 359 19.62 -14.38 -6.21
N MET A 360 19.77 -13.08 -5.92
CA MET A 360 20.18 -12.09 -6.93
C MET A 360 21.63 -12.28 -7.41
N PHE A 361 22.42 -13.04 -6.67
CA PHE A 361 23.81 -13.41 -6.98
C PHE A 361 23.96 -14.89 -7.35
N ASP A 362 22.88 -15.51 -7.84
CA ASP A 362 22.86 -16.93 -8.16
C ASP A 362 22.81 -17.21 -9.68
N GLY A 363 23.10 -16.20 -10.49
CA GLY A 363 23.06 -16.28 -11.93
C GLY A 363 21.68 -15.97 -12.51
N GLU A 364 21.35 -16.61 -13.63
CA GLU A 364 20.10 -16.36 -14.35
C GLU A 364 18.87 -16.82 -13.53
N PRO A 365 17.84 -15.97 -13.32
CA PRO A 365 16.64 -16.33 -12.59
C PRO A 365 15.90 -17.54 -13.16
N ALA A 366 15.96 -17.76 -14.48
CA ALA A 366 15.37 -18.91 -15.14
C ALA A 366 15.93 -20.26 -14.66
N ALA A 367 17.17 -20.29 -14.17
CA ALA A 367 17.82 -21.48 -13.60
C ALA A 367 17.52 -21.64 -12.09
N GLY A 368 16.89 -20.68 -11.45
CA GLY A 368 16.56 -20.69 -10.03
C GLY A 368 15.24 -21.37 -9.71
N PRO A 369 14.90 -21.53 -8.42
CA PRO A 369 13.70 -22.25 -7.97
C PRO A 369 12.39 -21.61 -8.45
N TYR A 370 12.39 -20.32 -8.75
CA TYR A 370 11.25 -19.55 -9.22
C TYR A 370 11.31 -19.23 -10.72
N GLY A 371 12.24 -19.83 -11.47
CA GLY A 371 12.45 -19.56 -12.90
C GLY A 371 11.26 -19.92 -13.79
N HIS A 372 10.37 -20.79 -13.31
CA HIS A 372 9.16 -21.21 -14.02
C HIS A 372 8.06 -20.12 -14.01
N LEU A 373 8.15 -19.12 -13.11
CA LEU A 373 7.17 -18.03 -13.01
C LEU A 373 7.40 -17.01 -14.14
N GLY A 374 6.31 -16.63 -14.82
CA GLY A 374 6.33 -15.70 -15.94
C GLY A 374 4.95 -15.10 -16.19
N PRO A 375 4.71 -14.44 -17.35
CA PRO A 375 3.49 -13.68 -17.60
C PRO A 375 2.19 -14.45 -17.35
N ARG A 376 2.15 -15.75 -17.66
CA ARG A 376 0.98 -16.61 -17.43
C ARG A 376 0.61 -16.81 -15.96
N HIS A 377 1.49 -16.43 -15.03
CA HIS A 377 1.28 -16.55 -13.58
C HIS A 377 0.78 -15.25 -12.96
N VAL A 378 0.59 -14.20 -13.76
CA VAL A 378 0.02 -12.92 -13.34
C VAL A 378 -1.44 -12.87 -13.79
N CYS A 379 -2.31 -12.31 -12.96
CA CYS A 379 -3.75 -12.23 -13.24
C CYS A 379 -4.42 -13.59 -13.47
N THR A 380 -3.93 -14.65 -12.84
CA THR A 380 -4.51 -16.01 -13.05
C THR A 380 -5.97 -16.09 -12.59
N PRO A 381 -6.78 -17.01 -13.13
CA PRO A 381 -8.14 -17.24 -12.62
C PRO A 381 -8.18 -17.52 -11.11
N ALA A 382 -7.20 -18.27 -10.58
CA ALA A 382 -7.11 -18.57 -9.15
C ALA A 382 -6.84 -17.31 -8.31
N HIS A 383 -5.95 -16.41 -8.75
CA HIS A 383 -5.69 -15.14 -8.06
C HIS A 383 -6.92 -14.21 -8.13
N GLN A 384 -7.62 -14.20 -9.26
CA GLN A 384 -8.85 -13.43 -9.41
C GLN A 384 -9.98 -13.95 -8.49
N GLU A 385 -10.11 -15.28 -8.34
CA GLU A 385 -11.09 -15.87 -7.41
C GLU A 385 -10.70 -15.59 -5.95
N LEU A 386 -9.40 -15.64 -5.61
CA LEU A 386 -8.92 -15.24 -4.28
C LEU A 386 -9.24 -13.77 -4.00
N ALA A 387 -9.06 -12.87 -4.98
CA ALA A 387 -9.41 -11.46 -4.82
C ALA A 387 -10.93 -11.28 -4.62
N LEU A 388 -11.73 -12.07 -5.32
CA LEU A 388 -13.18 -12.11 -5.14
C LEU A 388 -13.57 -12.60 -3.74
N ASP A 389 -12.94 -13.64 -3.24
CA ASP A 389 -13.18 -14.17 -1.89
C ASP A 389 -12.71 -13.17 -0.80
N ALA A 390 -11.54 -12.57 -0.98
CA ALA A 390 -11.06 -11.51 -0.10
C ALA A 390 -12.07 -10.37 0.02
N ALA A 391 -12.70 -10.00 -1.08
CA ALA A 391 -13.71 -8.97 -1.08
C ALA A 391 -15.02 -9.39 -0.41
N ARG A 392 -15.46 -10.64 -0.56
CA ARG A 392 -16.60 -11.17 0.18
C ARG A 392 -16.36 -11.06 1.67
N GLN A 393 -15.19 -11.45 2.12
CA GLN A 393 -14.81 -11.43 3.52
C GLN A 393 -14.56 -10.01 4.07
N SER A 394 -14.35 -9.02 3.21
CA SER A 394 -14.09 -7.62 3.61
C SER A 394 -15.35 -6.78 3.80
N VAL A 395 -16.54 -7.29 3.42
CA VAL A 395 -17.80 -6.56 3.56
C VAL A 395 -18.29 -6.59 5.00
N VAL A 396 -18.48 -5.40 5.60
CA VAL A 396 -19.02 -5.26 6.95
C VAL A 396 -20.48 -4.85 6.89
N LEU A 397 -21.38 -5.66 7.46
CA LEU A 397 -22.82 -5.39 7.55
C LEU A 397 -23.12 -4.64 8.84
N LEU A 398 -23.43 -3.34 8.75
CA LEU A 398 -23.73 -2.49 9.92
C LEU A 398 -25.21 -2.46 10.29
N LYS A 399 -26.10 -2.67 9.31
CA LYS A 399 -27.55 -2.64 9.51
C LYS A 399 -28.22 -3.58 8.51
N ASN A 400 -29.19 -4.36 8.99
CA ASN A 400 -30.09 -5.15 8.14
C ASN A 400 -31.42 -5.36 8.88
N ILE A 401 -32.38 -4.46 8.67
CA ILE A 401 -33.68 -4.47 9.33
C ILE A 401 -34.81 -4.54 8.30
N GLY A 402 -35.91 -5.18 8.65
CA GLY A 402 -37.12 -5.16 7.82
C GLY A 402 -37.65 -3.74 7.70
N GLN A 403 -38.01 -3.32 6.49
CA GLN A 403 -38.69 -2.04 6.29
C GLN A 403 -40.20 -2.21 6.59
N PRO A 404 -40.78 -1.33 7.38
CA PRO A 404 -42.24 -1.37 7.59
C PRO A 404 -42.94 -1.07 6.25
N PRO A 405 -44.00 -1.83 5.89
CA PRO A 405 -44.87 -1.45 4.77
C PRO A 405 -45.39 -0.02 4.95
N ARG A 406 -45.41 0.76 3.87
CA ARG A 406 -45.96 2.13 3.92
C ARG A 406 -47.38 2.12 4.54
N GLY A 407 -47.57 2.88 5.63
CA GLY A 407 -48.84 3.02 6.31
C GLY A 407 -49.17 2.00 7.38
N LYS A 408 -48.25 1.10 7.79
CA LYS A 408 -48.40 0.20 8.92
C LYS A 408 -47.37 0.50 10.00
N HIS A 409 -47.82 0.53 11.27
CA HIS A 409 -46.90 0.63 12.41
C HIS A 409 -45.91 -0.56 12.44
N VAL A 410 -44.72 -0.30 12.93
CA VAL A 410 -43.64 -1.29 13.08
C VAL A 410 -44.12 -2.45 13.96
N GLY A 411 -44.68 -3.47 13.31
CA GLY A 411 -44.88 -4.78 13.88
C GLY A 411 -43.80 -5.69 13.33
N SER A 412 -43.02 -6.28 14.22
CA SER A 412 -41.86 -7.11 13.95
C SER A 412 -42.17 -8.28 13.01
N SER A 413 -42.02 -8.10 11.71
CA SER A 413 -41.71 -9.23 10.82
C SER A 413 -40.20 -9.42 10.85
N GLY A 414 -39.72 -10.44 11.53
CA GLY A 414 -38.34 -10.68 11.93
C GLY A 414 -37.40 -11.07 10.79
N GLY A 415 -37.31 -10.29 9.72
CA GLY A 415 -36.37 -10.50 8.62
C GLY A 415 -35.78 -9.18 8.13
N GLY A 416 -34.49 -9.18 7.81
CA GLY A 416 -33.81 -8.04 7.17
C GLY A 416 -34.27 -7.80 5.72
N VAL A 417 -33.90 -6.66 5.13
CA VAL A 417 -34.10 -6.39 3.69
C VAL A 417 -33.14 -7.17 2.81
N LEU A 418 -31.99 -7.52 3.34
CA LEU A 418 -31.03 -8.38 2.67
C LEU A 418 -31.25 -9.85 3.04
N PRO A 419 -31.09 -10.77 2.08
CA PRO A 419 -30.73 -10.54 0.68
C PRO A 419 -31.90 -10.02 -0.18
N LEU A 420 -31.59 -9.15 -1.16
CA LEU A 420 -32.54 -8.75 -2.19
C LEU A 420 -32.89 -9.97 -3.07
N ARG A 421 -34.16 -10.11 -3.43
CA ARG A 421 -34.63 -11.25 -4.24
C ARG A 421 -34.78 -10.84 -5.71
N PRO A 422 -34.01 -11.40 -6.65
CA PRO A 422 -34.09 -11.04 -8.08
C PRO A 422 -35.50 -11.14 -8.66
N ALA A 423 -36.29 -12.12 -8.23
CA ALA A 423 -37.67 -12.28 -8.68
C ALA A 423 -38.62 -11.14 -8.24
N ALA A 424 -38.36 -10.55 -7.07
CA ALA A 424 -39.16 -9.45 -6.51
C ALA A 424 -38.58 -8.06 -6.84
N HIS A 425 -37.27 -7.96 -7.04
CA HIS A 425 -36.57 -6.70 -7.29
C HIS A 425 -35.96 -6.70 -8.69
N ARG A 426 -36.81 -6.67 -9.71
CA ARG A 426 -36.44 -6.78 -11.13
C ARG A 426 -35.79 -5.51 -11.67
N VAL A 427 -36.26 -4.35 -11.22
CA VAL A 427 -35.70 -3.04 -11.56
C VAL A 427 -34.98 -2.49 -10.35
N VAL A 428 -33.67 -2.35 -10.44
CA VAL A 428 -32.84 -1.82 -9.34
C VAL A 428 -32.25 -0.49 -9.76
N ALA A 429 -32.51 0.56 -8.96
CA ALA A 429 -31.79 1.82 -9.09
C ALA A 429 -30.43 1.71 -8.38
N VAL A 430 -29.34 2.05 -9.08
CA VAL A 430 -28.00 2.18 -8.51
C VAL A 430 -27.61 3.65 -8.59
N VAL A 431 -27.58 4.31 -7.45
CA VAL A 431 -27.41 5.76 -7.36
C VAL A 431 -26.24 6.15 -6.46
N GLY A 432 -25.68 7.33 -6.68
CA GLY A 432 -24.58 7.87 -5.87
C GLY A 432 -23.30 8.09 -6.68
N PRO A 433 -22.35 8.87 -6.13
CA PRO A 433 -21.12 9.23 -6.82
C PRO A 433 -20.24 8.02 -7.18
N HIS A 434 -20.37 6.94 -6.44
CA HIS A 434 -19.62 5.70 -6.69
C HIS A 434 -20.41 4.63 -7.47
N ALA A 435 -21.64 4.94 -7.94
CA ALA A 435 -22.47 3.95 -8.66
C ALA A 435 -21.74 3.28 -9.84
N ASP A 436 -20.84 3.98 -10.49
CA ASP A 436 -20.05 3.46 -11.63
C ASP A 436 -18.54 3.79 -11.51
N ALA A 437 -18.04 3.83 -10.27
CA ALA A 437 -16.65 4.14 -10.01
C ALA A 437 -15.71 3.02 -10.47
N THR A 438 -14.50 3.40 -10.87
CA THR A 438 -13.36 2.51 -11.16
C THR A 438 -12.13 2.93 -10.35
N VAL A 439 -11.58 4.12 -10.60
CA VAL A 439 -10.36 4.60 -9.95
C VAL A 439 -10.55 4.79 -8.44
N ALA A 440 -11.68 5.38 -8.01
CA ALA A 440 -11.99 5.54 -6.58
C ALA A 440 -12.00 4.21 -5.81
N MET A 441 -12.11 3.09 -6.52
CA MET A 441 -12.15 1.76 -5.93
C MET A 441 -10.76 1.23 -5.55
N ILE A 442 -9.65 1.89 -5.97
CA ILE A 442 -8.33 1.27 -5.86
C ILE A 442 -7.58 1.68 -4.60
N GLY A 443 -7.81 2.87 -4.05
CA GLY A 443 -7.12 3.36 -2.85
C GLY A 443 -5.63 3.69 -3.07
N ASN A 444 -4.92 3.90 -1.97
CA ASN A 444 -3.49 4.23 -1.98
C ASN A 444 -2.64 3.03 -2.42
N TYR A 445 -1.49 3.28 -3.02
CA TYR A 445 -0.49 2.27 -3.40
C TYR A 445 -1.05 1.15 -4.29
N ALA A 446 -1.94 1.53 -5.21
CA ALA A 446 -2.54 0.61 -6.15
C ALA A 446 -1.61 0.24 -7.30
N GLY A 447 -1.80 -0.96 -7.85
CA GLY A 447 -1.27 -1.37 -9.14
C GLY A 447 -2.23 -1.08 -10.29
N LYS A 448 -1.96 -1.69 -11.44
CA LYS A 448 -2.88 -1.74 -12.59
C LYS A 448 -3.69 -3.03 -12.51
N PRO A 449 -4.98 -2.97 -12.15
CA PRO A 449 -5.79 -4.17 -12.03
C PRO A 449 -5.96 -4.88 -13.37
N CYS A 450 -6.07 -6.21 -13.33
CA CYS A 450 -6.32 -7.02 -14.53
C CYS A 450 -7.63 -6.64 -15.24
N ARG A 451 -8.62 -6.21 -14.48
CA ARG A 451 -9.90 -5.66 -14.96
C ARG A 451 -10.65 -4.92 -13.87
N TYR A 452 -11.63 -4.11 -14.25
CA TYR A 452 -12.59 -3.47 -13.36
C TYR A 452 -13.98 -4.06 -13.51
N THR A 453 -14.76 -4.06 -12.42
CA THR A 453 -16.22 -4.28 -12.45
C THR A 453 -16.85 -3.23 -11.53
N THR A 454 -17.70 -2.37 -12.09
CA THR A 454 -18.34 -1.29 -11.32
C THR A 454 -19.56 -1.79 -10.55
N PRO A 455 -20.05 -1.06 -9.52
CA PRO A 455 -21.29 -1.40 -8.82
C PRO A 455 -22.49 -1.62 -9.77
N VAL A 456 -22.65 -0.76 -10.75
CA VAL A 456 -23.69 -0.92 -11.79
C VAL A 456 -23.55 -2.24 -12.54
N GLN A 457 -22.34 -2.57 -13.01
CA GLN A 457 -22.07 -3.80 -13.73
C GLN A 457 -22.31 -5.05 -12.87
N GLY A 458 -21.98 -4.93 -11.59
CA GLY A 458 -22.21 -6.01 -10.64
C GLY A 458 -23.71 -6.26 -10.40
N VAL A 459 -24.51 -5.22 -10.10
CA VAL A 459 -25.97 -5.32 -9.91
C VAL A 459 -26.67 -5.84 -11.16
N ALA A 460 -26.17 -5.46 -12.35
CA ALA A 460 -26.74 -5.93 -13.63
C ALA A 460 -26.71 -7.46 -13.84
N ARG A 461 -25.97 -8.19 -13.03
CA ARG A 461 -25.95 -9.68 -13.07
C ARG A 461 -27.16 -10.31 -12.37
N TYR A 462 -27.80 -9.56 -11.46
CA TYR A 462 -28.89 -10.05 -10.63
C TYR A 462 -30.24 -9.41 -10.95
N ALA A 463 -30.23 -8.14 -11.43
CA ALA A 463 -31.42 -7.41 -11.77
C ALA A 463 -31.77 -7.54 -13.25
N THR A 464 -33.07 -7.60 -13.59
CA THR A 464 -33.54 -7.61 -14.99
C THR A 464 -33.20 -6.28 -15.67
N ARG A 465 -33.28 -5.17 -14.94
CA ARG A 465 -32.95 -3.83 -15.40
C ARG A 465 -32.28 -3.03 -14.30
N VAL A 466 -31.19 -2.35 -14.63
CA VAL A 466 -30.51 -1.38 -13.75
C VAL A 466 -30.73 0.02 -14.26
N VAL A 467 -31.12 0.94 -13.38
CA VAL A 467 -31.22 2.37 -13.65
C VAL A 467 -30.12 3.08 -12.88
N ARG A 468 -29.13 3.62 -13.60
CA ARG A 468 -28.00 4.34 -13.00
C ARG A 468 -28.29 5.84 -12.95
N GLN A 469 -28.00 6.47 -11.79
CA GLN A 469 -27.92 7.93 -11.62
C GLN A 469 -26.83 8.28 -10.62
N ALA A 470 -25.90 9.14 -10.99
CA ALA A 470 -24.78 9.51 -10.10
C ALA A 470 -25.26 10.33 -8.89
N GLY A 471 -26.30 11.14 -9.03
CA GLY A 471 -26.80 11.99 -7.95
C GLY A 471 -25.90 13.15 -7.54
N CYS A 472 -24.58 12.97 -7.72
CA CYS A 472 -23.54 13.98 -7.53
C CYS A 472 -22.57 13.89 -8.72
N ALA A 473 -21.93 15.00 -9.09
CA ALA A 473 -20.94 15.00 -10.17
C ALA A 473 -19.66 14.22 -9.78
N ASP A 474 -19.30 14.32 -8.51
CA ASP A 474 -18.14 13.66 -7.89
C ASP A 474 -18.41 13.39 -6.40
N VAL A 475 -17.41 12.90 -5.69
CA VAL A 475 -17.46 12.59 -4.25
C VAL A 475 -17.65 13.85 -3.40
N ALA A 476 -17.08 14.99 -3.81
CA ALA A 476 -17.27 16.27 -3.11
C ALA A 476 -18.74 16.70 -3.10
N CYS A 477 -19.54 16.27 -4.10
CA CYS A 477 -20.98 16.53 -4.20
C CYS A 477 -21.32 18.03 -3.99
N ALA A 478 -20.47 18.90 -4.52
CA ALA A 478 -20.60 20.35 -4.44
C ALA A 478 -21.24 20.86 -5.73
N GLY A 479 -22.53 20.98 -5.83
CA GLY A 479 -23.16 21.39 -7.09
C GLY A 479 -24.65 21.62 -6.99
N SER A 480 -25.31 21.71 -8.16
CA SER A 480 -26.74 21.96 -8.27
C SER A 480 -27.61 20.79 -7.76
N GLN A 481 -28.87 21.06 -7.48
CA GLN A 481 -29.88 20.07 -7.06
C GLN A 481 -30.29 19.08 -8.15
N GLN A 482 -30.07 19.43 -9.41
CA GLN A 482 -30.59 18.68 -10.56
C GLN A 482 -30.15 17.20 -10.61
N PRO A 483 -28.87 16.85 -10.34
CA PRO A 483 -28.45 15.43 -10.31
C PRO A 483 -29.12 14.64 -9.18
N ILE A 484 -29.35 15.26 -8.01
CA ILE A 484 -30.07 14.64 -6.89
C ILE A 484 -31.53 14.34 -7.28
N ALA A 485 -32.21 15.26 -7.94
CA ALA A 485 -33.57 15.06 -8.42
C ALA A 485 -33.68 13.86 -9.37
N ALA A 486 -32.74 13.70 -10.30
CA ALA A 486 -32.68 12.55 -11.20
C ALA A 486 -32.46 11.20 -10.47
N ALA A 487 -31.63 11.19 -9.42
CA ALA A 487 -31.44 10.02 -8.57
C ALA A 487 -32.71 9.68 -7.76
N VAL A 488 -33.41 10.67 -7.26
CA VAL A 488 -34.69 10.55 -6.58
C VAL A 488 -35.77 9.96 -7.50
N ASP A 489 -35.85 10.42 -8.76
CA ASP A 489 -36.77 9.88 -9.75
C ASP A 489 -36.46 8.43 -10.13
N ALA A 490 -35.19 8.08 -10.27
CA ALA A 490 -34.78 6.71 -10.49
C ALA A 490 -35.20 5.79 -9.32
N ALA A 491 -34.98 6.21 -8.09
CA ALA A 491 -35.38 5.48 -6.88
C ALA A 491 -36.91 5.31 -6.76
N ARG A 492 -37.68 6.35 -7.12
CA ARG A 492 -39.15 6.29 -7.11
C ARG A 492 -39.72 5.24 -8.07
N ASN A 493 -39.00 4.96 -9.16
CA ASN A 493 -39.47 4.09 -10.24
C ASN A 493 -38.79 2.72 -10.24
N ALA A 494 -38.05 2.36 -9.17
CA ALA A 494 -37.39 1.07 -9.01
C ALA A 494 -38.06 0.20 -7.94
N ASP A 495 -37.85 -1.11 -8.04
CA ASP A 495 -38.32 -2.10 -7.05
C ASP A 495 -37.42 -2.11 -5.81
N ALA A 496 -36.13 -1.79 -5.98
CA ALA A 496 -35.15 -1.62 -4.91
C ALA A 496 -34.11 -0.55 -5.30
N THR A 497 -33.49 0.06 -4.31
CA THR A 497 -32.45 1.08 -4.54
C THR A 497 -31.17 0.73 -3.79
N VAL A 498 -30.04 0.74 -4.50
CA VAL A 498 -28.70 0.63 -3.95
C VAL A 498 -28.04 2.00 -4.08
N VAL A 499 -27.73 2.63 -2.94
CA VAL A 499 -27.02 3.91 -2.89
C VAL A 499 -25.55 3.62 -2.66
N VAL A 500 -24.65 4.04 -3.55
CA VAL A 500 -23.21 3.84 -3.42
C VAL A 500 -22.55 5.21 -3.23
N ALA A 501 -22.12 5.46 -2.00
CA ALA A 501 -21.61 6.76 -1.54
C ALA A 501 -20.31 6.56 -0.73
N GLY A 502 -19.65 7.63 -0.33
CA GLY A 502 -18.47 7.54 0.51
C GLY A 502 -17.36 8.52 0.14
N LEU A 503 -16.12 8.05 0.19
CA LEU A 503 -14.89 8.83 0.03
C LEU A 503 -14.07 8.33 -1.17
N ASP A 504 -13.09 9.11 -1.60
CA ASP A 504 -12.06 8.73 -2.56
C ASP A 504 -10.72 9.39 -2.19
N GLN A 505 -9.67 9.15 -2.98
CA GLN A 505 -8.33 9.68 -2.76
C GLN A 505 -8.20 11.21 -2.90
N LYS A 506 -9.26 11.91 -3.29
CA LYS A 506 -9.31 13.38 -3.24
C LYS A 506 -9.75 13.90 -1.87
N VAL A 507 -10.23 13.01 -1.00
CA VAL A 507 -10.70 13.32 0.35
C VAL A 507 -9.78 12.75 1.43
N GLU A 508 -9.27 11.54 1.20
CA GLU A 508 -8.33 10.85 2.10
C GLU A 508 -7.28 10.10 1.29
N ALA A 509 -6.02 10.46 1.46
CA ALA A 509 -4.88 9.86 0.76
C ALA A 509 -3.58 10.12 1.53
N GLU A 510 -2.47 9.60 1.03
CA GLU A 510 -1.14 10.03 1.47
C GLU A 510 -0.98 11.54 1.25
N GLY A 511 -0.52 12.24 2.29
CA GLY A 511 -0.41 13.70 2.32
C GLY A 511 -1.73 14.45 2.50
N LEU A 512 -2.85 13.76 2.68
CA LEU A 512 -4.18 14.35 2.76
C LEU A 512 -5.03 13.72 3.85
N ASP A 513 -4.97 14.29 5.06
CA ASP A 513 -5.82 13.92 6.18
C ASP A 513 -7.18 14.63 6.10
N ARG A 514 -8.18 14.01 6.69
CA ARG A 514 -9.54 14.53 6.74
C ARG A 514 -9.69 15.57 7.86
N SER A 515 -10.44 16.63 7.59
CA SER A 515 -10.80 17.63 8.60
C SER A 515 -11.95 17.19 9.53
N GLY A 516 -12.70 16.14 9.17
CA GLY A 516 -13.84 15.64 9.94
C GLY A 516 -14.31 14.28 9.43
N LEU A 517 -15.31 13.72 10.10
CA LEU A 517 -15.82 12.36 9.81
C LEU A 517 -17.11 12.34 8.98
N MET A 518 -17.66 13.51 8.62
CA MET A 518 -18.89 13.59 7.83
C MET A 518 -18.65 13.18 6.36
N LEU A 519 -19.70 12.70 5.71
CA LEU A 519 -19.71 12.55 4.25
C LEU A 519 -19.49 13.90 3.57
N PRO A 520 -18.71 13.96 2.48
CA PRO A 520 -18.47 15.21 1.74
C PRO A 520 -19.74 15.81 1.15
N GLY A 521 -19.81 17.13 1.18
CA GLY A 521 -20.83 17.94 0.50
C GLY A 521 -22.27 17.51 0.80
N ARG A 522 -23.02 17.24 -0.26
CA ARG A 522 -24.46 16.93 -0.17
C ARG A 522 -24.78 15.43 -0.25
N GLN A 523 -23.80 14.54 -0.04
CA GLN A 523 -24.05 13.10 -0.09
C GLN A 523 -25.09 12.65 0.93
N ALA A 524 -25.09 13.19 2.15
CA ALA A 524 -26.09 12.89 3.18
C ALA A 524 -27.51 13.30 2.74
N GLU A 525 -27.64 14.45 2.05
CA GLU A 525 -28.91 14.91 1.46
C GLU A 525 -29.38 13.96 0.34
N LEU A 526 -28.48 13.57 -0.57
CA LEU A 526 -28.77 12.58 -1.61
C LEU A 526 -29.32 11.28 -1.01
N ILE A 527 -28.62 10.72 -0.02
CA ILE A 527 -29.00 9.47 0.65
C ILE A 527 -30.41 9.60 1.26
N SER A 528 -30.66 10.68 2.00
CA SER A 528 -31.95 10.92 2.68
C SER A 528 -33.10 11.15 1.69
N ALA A 529 -32.87 11.93 0.62
CA ALA A 529 -33.88 12.21 -0.41
C ALA A 529 -34.24 10.94 -1.20
N VAL A 530 -33.24 10.11 -1.56
CA VAL A 530 -33.44 8.83 -2.22
C VAL A 530 -34.22 7.86 -1.32
N ALA A 531 -33.84 7.76 -0.04
CA ALA A 531 -34.52 6.90 0.93
C ALA A 531 -36.01 7.32 1.13
N MET A 532 -36.28 8.62 1.11
CA MET A 532 -37.65 9.17 1.19
C MET A 532 -38.48 8.81 -0.04
N ALA A 533 -37.90 8.83 -1.22
CA ALA A 533 -38.61 8.62 -2.49
C ALA A 533 -38.79 7.13 -2.83
N SER A 534 -37.90 6.26 -2.38
CA SER A 534 -37.90 4.83 -2.71
C SER A 534 -39.21 4.14 -2.28
N LYS A 535 -39.75 3.29 -3.15
CA LYS A 535 -40.94 2.47 -2.86
C LYS A 535 -40.56 1.12 -2.24
N GLY A 536 -39.42 0.61 -2.61
CA GLY A 536 -38.87 -0.67 -2.16
C GLY A 536 -37.68 -0.51 -1.21
N PRO A 537 -36.98 -1.62 -0.92
CA PRO A 537 -35.82 -1.63 -0.05
C PRO A 537 -34.71 -0.66 -0.49
N VAL A 538 -34.12 0.03 0.49
CA VAL A 538 -32.94 0.89 0.30
C VAL A 538 -31.75 0.25 1.00
N VAL A 539 -30.70 0.01 0.22
CA VAL A 539 -29.40 -0.49 0.69
C VAL A 539 -28.37 0.62 0.49
N LEU A 540 -27.73 1.05 1.56
CA LEU A 540 -26.61 2.00 1.51
C LEU A 540 -25.31 1.22 1.52
N VAL A 541 -24.50 1.39 0.48
CA VAL A 541 -23.14 0.87 0.36
C VAL A 541 -22.18 2.04 0.53
N LEU A 542 -21.36 1.99 1.58
CA LEU A 542 -20.35 3.00 1.86
C LEU A 542 -18.98 2.52 1.41
N MET A 543 -18.34 3.28 0.56
CA MET A 543 -16.96 3.07 0.11
C MET A 543 -16.07 4.09 0.81
N SER A 544 -15.19 3.64 1.71
CA SER A 544 -14.26 4.53 2.42
C SER A 544 -13.03 3.78 2.90
N GLY A 545 -11.92 4.49 3.02
CA GLY A 545 -10.71 3.98 3.66
C GLY A 545 -10.72 4.17 5.17
N GLY A 546 -11.33 5.27 5.64
CA GLY A 546 -11.46 5.60 7.06
C GLY A 546 -12.91 5.65 7.55
N PRO A 547 -13.13 5.84 8.86
CA PRO A 547 -14.45 5.95 9.47
C PRO A 547 -15.28 7.11 8.94
N ILE A 548 -16.59 6.91 8.83
CA ILE A 548 -17.56 7.95 8.43
C ILE A 548 -18.68 8.01 9.48
N ASP A 549 -19.07 9.21 9.89
CA ASP A 549 -20.28 9.41 10.70
C ASP A 549 -21.53 9.21 9.82
N ILE A 550 -22.26 8.15 10.12
CA ILE A 550 -23.49 7.75 9.44
C ILE A 550 -24.70 7.70 10.39
N ALA A 551 -24.65 8.39 11.52
CA ALA A 551 -25.71 8.37 12.52
C ALA A 551 -27.07 8.69 11.89
N PHE A 552 -27.13 9.64 10.96
CA PHE A 552 -28.35 10.01 10.22
C PHE A 552 -28.95 8.83 9.44
N ALA A 553 -28.12 8.03 8.76
CA ALA A 553 -28.56 6.89 7.96
C ALA A 553 -28.87 5.67 8.83
N LYS A 554 -28.06 5.44 9.89
CA LYS A 554 -28.26 4.33 10.83
C LYS A 554 -29.62 4.42 11.54
N ASN A 555 -30.04 5.63 11.88
CA ASN A 555 -31.28 5.90 12.59
C ASN A 555 -32.50 6.08 11.64
N ASP A 556 -32.30 6.18 10.33
CA ASP A 556 -33.40 6.31 9.38
C ASP A 556 -34.02 4.92 9.08
N PRO A 557 -35.30 4.68 9.46
CA PRO A 557 -35.96 3.39 9.22
C PRO A 557 -36.22 3.08 7.73
N ARG A 558 -36.11 4.09 6.85
CA ARG A 558 -36.29 3.94 5.40
C ARG A 558 -35.04 3.31 4.75
N ILE A 559 -33.89 3.35 5.41
CA ILE A 559 -32.66 2.69 4.98
C ILE A 559 -32.63 1.32 5.66
N GLY A 560 -32.95 0.26 4.92
CA GLY A 560 -33.12 -1.08 5.46
C GLY A 560 -31.80 -1.82 5.71
N ALA A 561 -30.77 -1.55 4.90
CA ALA A 561 -29.45 -2.13 5.12
C ALA A 561 -28.34 -1.12 4.87
N ILE A 562 -27.24 -1.28 5.60
CA ILE A 562 -26.01 -0.49 5.46
C ILE A 562 -24.83 -1.46 5.46
N THR A 563 -24.03 -1.39 4.41
CA THR A 563 -22.76 -2.12 4.30
C THR A 563 -21.63 -1.13 4.15
N VAL A 564 -20.48 -1.43 4.79
CA VAL A 564 -19.23 -0.73 4.56
C VAL A 564 -18.30 -1.66 3.79
N VAL A 565 -17.66 -1.08 2.81
CA VAL A 565 -16.66 -1.76 2.00
C VAL A 565 -15.42 -0.87 1.99
N GLY A 566 -14.30 -1.41 2.47
CA GLY A 566 -13.01 -0.72 2.35
C GLY A 566 -12.70 -0.43 0.87
N LEU A 567 -11.97 0.64 0.58
CA LEU A 567 -11.39 0.82 -0.75
C LEU A 567 -10.32 -0.28 -0.94
N PRO A 568 -10.20 -0.93 -2.01
CA PRO A 568 -10.74 -0.89 -3.36
C PRO A 568 -11.47 -2.16 -3.81
N TRP A 569 -12.13 -2.02 -4.96
CA TRP A 569 -12.85 -3.09 -5.62
C TRP A 569 -12.40 -3.24 -7.06
N THR A 570 -11.46 -4.13 -7.30
CA THR A 570 -11.05 -4.42 -8.66
C THR A 570 -11.87 -5.54 -9.26
N GLY A 571 -12.10 -5.46 -10.53
CA GLY A 571 -12.63 -6.38 -11.52
C GLY A 571 -13.59 -7.50 -11.14
N LEU A 572 -13.39 -8.23 -10.06
CA LEU A 572 -14.28 -9.30 -9.57
C LEU A 572 -14.99 -8.92 -8.26
N VAL A 573 -14.52 -7.91 -7.57
CA VAL A 573 -14.79 -7.60 -6.17
C VAL A 573 -16.13 -6.88 -5.93
N VAL A 574 -16.72 -6.24 -6.92
CA VAL A 574 -18.12 -5.74 -6.81
C VAL A 574 -19.13 -6.89 -6.72
N ARG A 575 -18.80 -8.04 -7.27
CA ARG A 575 -19.62 -9.25 -7.14
C ARG A 575 -19.91 -9.62 -5.68
N PRO A 576 -18.97 -9.57 -4.71
CA PRO A 576 -19.22 -10.03 -3.35
C PRO A 576 -20.14 -9.19 -2.51
N SER A 577 -20.07 -7.85 -2.58
CA SER A 577 -21.09 -7.05 -1.88
C SER A 577 -22.45 -7.30 -2.45
N LEU A 578 -22.49 -7.58 -3.74
CA LEU A 578 -23.71 -7.93 -4.43
C LEU A 578 -24.10 -9.38 -4.16
N ASP A 579 -23.15 -10.30 -4.02
CA ASP A 579 -23.40 -11.63 -3.51
C ASP A 579 -24.03 -11.56 -2.10
N VAL A 580 -23.49 -10.71 -1.22
CA VAL A 580 -24.10 -10.42 0.10
C VAL A 580 -25.46 -9.74 -0.05
N ILE A 581 -25.59 -8.75 -0.96
CA ILE A 581 -26.85 -8.03 -1.20
C ILE A 581 -27.92 -8.95 -1.81
N PHE A 582 -27.56 -9.92 -2.64
CA PHE A 582 -28.48 -10.85 -3.32
C PHE A 582 -28.46 -12.29 -2.74
N GLY A 583 -27.69 -12.56 -1.69
CA GLY A 583 -27.70 -13.84 -0.97
C GLY A 583 -27.02 -15.00 -1.70
N HIS A 584 -26.09 -14.72 -2.58
CA HIS A 584 -25.25 -15.74 -3.21
C HIS A 584 -23.90 -15.79 -2.46
N GLN A 585 -23.73 -16.74 -1.58
CA GLN A 585 -22.47 -17.07 -0.90
C GLN A 585 -21.72 -18.18 -1.62
#